data_84a8bbc51cbcb563533726ca3550e77f
#
_entry.id   84a8bbc51cbcb563533726ca3550e77f
#
_cell.length_a   1.000
_cell.length_b   1.000
_cell.length_c   1.000
_cell.angle_alpha   90.00
_cell.angle_beta   90.00
_cell.angle_gamma   90.00
#
_symmetry.space_group_name_H-M   'P 1'
#
loop_
_entity.id
_entity.type
_entity.pdbx_description
1 polymer ?
#
loop_
_entity_poly.entity_id
_entity_poly.type
_entity_poly.pdbx_seq_one_letter_code
_entity_poly.pdbx_strand_id
1 'polypeptide(L)'
;MNRVIGIRREDINRWERRVPLIPEHVKELKKKYSVETLLEPSRIRVFSDEDYIKAGAEIQKDLSPCSTVFGIKEMPLDVFKKGTTYVFFAHVIKGQAQNMAMLKKILEVKSNLIDYEKIEDRRGRRLIFFGKYAGLAGMIDTLWALGKRLQWEKVPNPFRRIRQAYRYESLNHAAEVIDEVGDKIKTEGLADSLVPFVCGFAGYGHVSRGAQEIYDLLPTQEITPEELLGFGKNS
;
A
#
# COMPACT_ATOMS: atom_id res chain seq x y z
N MET A 1 14.41 4.99 30.99
CA MET A 1 13.87 5.41 29.68
C MET A 1 12.53 4.70 29.51
N ASN A 2 11.44 5.41 29.21
CA ASN A 2 10.14 4.76 28.98
C ASN A 2 10.23 3.94 27.68
N ARG A 3 10.01 2.62 27.76
CA ARG A 3 10.08 1.69 26.63
C ARG A 3 8.69 1.26 26.14
N VAL A 4 7.68 2.09 26.38
CA VAL A 4 6.31 1.84 25.94
C VAL A 4 6.06 2.62 24.65
N ILE A 5 5.66 1.91 23.60
CA ILE A 5 5.23 2.50 22.33
C ILE A 5 3.74 2.24 22.09
N GLY A 6 3.11 3.12 21.32
CA GLY A 6 1.72 2.98 20.92
C GLY A 6 1.60 2.73 19.41
N ILE A 7 0.69 1.86 19.02
CA ILE A 7 0.23 1.72 17.64
C ILE A 7 -1.20 2.22 17.58
N ARG A 8 -1.38 3.37 16.93
CA ARG A 8 -2.70 3.97 16.76
C ARG A 8 -3.50 3.24 15.68
N ARG A 9 -4.82 3.23 15.81
CA ARG A 9 -5.72 2.84 14.72
C ARG A 9 -5.73 3.91 13.64
N GLU A 10 -5.96 3.50 12.40
CA GLU A 10 -6.27 4.44 11.32
C GLU A 10 -7.77 4.75 11.29
N ASP A 11 -8.12 6.02 11.10
CA ASP A 11 -9.50 6.50 11.08
C ASP A 11 -9.78 7.55 10.00
N ILE A 12 -8.80 7.84 9.15
CA ILE A 12 -8.95 8.80 8.05
C ILE A 12 -10.02 8.33 7.04
N ASN A 13 -10.14 7.03 6.79
CA ASN A 13 -11.19 6.41 6.01
C ASN A 13 -11.24 4.88 6.25
N ARG A 14 -12.32 4.23 5.82
CA ARG A 14 -12.52 2.77 6.00
C ARG A 14 -11.56 1.88 5.19
N TRP A 15 -10.81 2.44 4.24
CA TRP A 15 -9.91 1.70 3.37
C TRP A 15 -8.47 1.69 3.86
N GLU A 16 -8.12 2.56 4.81
CA GLU A 16 -6.80 2.59 5.40
C GLU A 16 -6.64 1.45 6.41
N ARG A 17 -6.11 0.33 5.91
CA ARG A 17 -5.93 -0.91 6.69
C ARG A 17 -4.48 -1.20 7.03
N ARG A 18 -3.56 -0.40 6.50
CA ARG A 18 -2.12 -0.57 6.73
C ARG A 18 -1.75 -0.36 8.18
N VAL A 19 -0.61 -0.90 8.57
CA VAL A 19 -0.05 -0.79 9.91
C VAL A 19 1.41 -0.37 9.83
N PRO A 20 1.90 0.42 10.80
CA PRO A 20 3.30 0.83 10.84
C PRO A 20 4.23 -0.32 11.27
N LEU A 21 3.75 -1.18 12.14
CA LEU A 21 4.46 -2.34 12.68
C LEU A 21 3.52 -3.56 12.61
N ILE A 22 3.99 -4.65 12.03
CA ILE A 22 3.25 -5.92 11.98
C ILE A 22 3.45 -6.71 13.28
N PRO A 23 2.61 -7.74 13.58
CA PRO A 23 2.75 -8.55 14.81
C PRO A 23 4.16 -9.09 15.04
N GLU A 24 4.84 -9.57 13.99
CA GLU A 24 6.22 -10.06 14.09
C GLU A 24 7.18 -8.98 14.60
N HIS A 25 7.03 -7.74 14.15
CA HIS A 25 7.87 -6.61 14.62
C HIS A 25 7.62 -6.34 16.11
N VAL A 26 6.37 -6.41 16.58
CA VAL A 26 6.02 -6.24 17.99
C VAL A 26 6.69 -7.33 18.85
N LYS A 27 6.60 -8.59 18.40
CA LYS A 27 7.26 -9.73 19.07
C LYS A 27 8.78 -9.55 19.13
N GLU A 28 9.39 -9.09 18.04
CA GLU A 28 10.82 -8.83 17.97
C GLU A 28 11.26 -7.70 18.90
N LEU A 29 10.55 -6.58 18.90
CA LEU A 29 10.82 -5.42 19.75
C LEU A 29 10.73 -5.78 21.22
N LYS A 30 9.72 -6.56 21.62
CA LYS A 30 9.59 -7.08 22.99
C LYS A 30 10.76 -7.98 23.36
N LYS A 31 11.08 -8.96 22.51
CA LYS A 31 12.12 -9.95 22.78
C LYS A 31 13.53 -9.36 22.83
N LYS A 32 13.87 -8.48 21.86
CA LYS A 32 15.24 -7.97 21.71
C LYS A 32 15.52 -6.73 22.53
N TYR A 33 14.50 -5.87 22.72
CA TYR A 33 14.69 -4.54 23.27
C TYR A 33 13.86 -4.26 24.52
N SER A 34 13.05 -5.23 24.98
CA SER A 34 12.11 -5.09 26.09
C SER A 34 11.17 -3.88 25.90
N VAL A 35 10.70 -3.69 24.67
CA VAL A 35 9.73 -2.63 24.32
C VAL A 35 8.34 -3.20 24.51
N GLU A 36 7.53 -2.54 25.34
CA GLU A 36 6.11 -2.83 25.50
C GLU A 36 5.30 -2.07 24.44
N THR A 37 4.28 -2.74 23.89
CA THR A 37 3.44 -2.16 22.84
C THR A 37 2.00 -2.07 23.30
N LEU A 38 1.46 -0.84 23.33
CA LEU A 38 0.03 -0.61 23.47
C LEU A 38 -0.60 -0.46 22.08
N LEU A 39 -1.70 -1.18 21.84
CA LEU A 39 -2.41 -1.19 20.57
C LEU A 39 -3.80 -0.61 20.71
N GLU A 40 -4.10 0.46 20.01
CA GLU A 40 -5.47 0.97 19.92
C GLU A 40 -6.35 -0.02 19.12
N PRO A 41 -7.52 -0.45 19.63
CA PRO A 41 -8.34 -1.46 18.97
C PRO A 41 -8.86 -0.99 17.60
N SER A 42 -8.86 -1.88 16.59
CA SER A 42 -9.28 -1.56 15.23
C SER A 42 -10.02 -2.71 14.57
N ARG A 43 -11.16 -2.42 13.95
CA ARG A 43 -11.94 -3.39 13.17
C ARG A 43 -11.54 -3.46 11.69
N ILE A 44 -10.72 -2.51 11.23
CA ILE A 44 -10.36 -2.42 9.80
C ILE A 44 -8.90 -2.77 9.53
N ARG A 45 -8.05 -2.83 10.55
CA ARG A 45 -6.63 -3.17 10.42
C ARG A 45 -6.44 -4.48 9.67
N VAL A 46 -5.38 -4.57 8.83
CA VAL A 46 -5.10 -5.78 8.02
C VAL A 46 -4.78 -7.00 8.88
N PHE A 47 -4.11 -6.81 10.03
CA PHE A 47 -3.91 -7.85 11.06
C PHE A 47 -4.91 -7.63 12.18
N SER A 48 -5.44 -8.71 12.74
CA SER A 48 -6.42 -8.63 13.83
C SER A 48 -5.79 -8.16 15.15
N ASP A 49 -6.61 -7.64 16.05
CA ASP A 49 -6.15 -7.29 17.40
C ASP A 49 -5.61 -8.55 18.13
N GLU A 50 -6.19 -9.74 17.87
CA GLU A 50 -5.75 -11.03 18.41
C GLU A 50 -4.35 -11.42 17.96
N ASP A 51 -3.96 -11.12 16.71
CA ASP A 51 -2.62 -11.40 16.20
C ASP A 51 -1.56 -10.58 16.96
N TYR A 52 -1.90 -9.33 17.28
CA TYR A 52 -1.03 -8.47 18.10
C TYR A 52 -0.96 -8.90 19.56
N ILE A 53 -2.08 -9.36 20.16
CA ILE A 53 -2.09 -9.93 21.51
C ILE A 53 -1.17 -11.15 21.58
N LYS A 54 -1.26 -12.06 20.61
CA LYS A 54 -0.36 -13.23 20.51
C LYS A 54 1.11 -12.82 20.34
N ALA A 55 1.37 -11.68 19.72
CA ALA A 55 2.71 -11.11 19.58
C ALA A 55 3.22 -10.40 20.86
N GLY A 56 2.34 -10.21 21.86
CA GLY A 56 2.67 -9.63 23.16
C GLY A 56 2.33 -8.15 23.29
N ALA A 57 1.47 -7.60 22.44
CA ALA A 57 0.89 -6.27 22.61
C ALA A 57 -0.28 -6.30 23.62
N GLU A 58 -0.54 -5.18 24.25
CA GLU A 58 -1.69 -4.94 25.12
C GLU A 58 -2.70 -4.03 24.40
N ILE A 59 -3.99 -4.41 24.41
CA ILE A 59 -5.04 -3.56 23.82
C ILE A 59 -5.41 -2.44 24.77
N GLN A 60 -5.23 -1.21 24.32
CA GLN A 60 -5.51 0.00 25.08
C GLN A 60 -6.12 1.07 24.16
N LYS A 61 -7.20 1.73 24.64
CA LYS A 61 -7.76 2.90 23.93
C LYS A 61 -6.93 4.17 24.19
N ASP A 62 -6.37 4.26 25.38
CA ASP A 62 -5.55 5.40 25.78
C ASP A 62 -4.06 5.09 25.56
N LEU A 63 -3.43 5.81 24.64
CA LEU A 63 -2.01 5.71 24.33
C LEU A 63 -1.18 6.80 25.06
N SER A 64 -1.75 7.51 26.02
CA SER A 64 -1.04 8.54 26.80
C SER A 64 0.19 8.04 27.57
N PRO A 65 0.28 6.76 28.01
CA PRO A 65 1.50 6.22 28.62
C PRO A 65 2.67 6.07 27.64
N CYS A 66 2.41 6.14 26.32
CA CYS A 66 3.43 5.89 25.31
C CYS A 66 4.34 7.10 25.11
N SER A 67 5.65 6.86 25.08
CA SER A 67 6.63 7.88 24.71
C SER A 67 6.65 8.15 23.20
N THR A 68 6.26 7.15 22.42
CA THR A 68 6.19 7.21 20.95
C THR A 68 4.92 6.54 20.46
N VAL A 69 4.20 7.22 19.58
CA VAL A 69 2.96 6.72 18.95
C VAL A 69 3.16 6.63 17.44
N PHE A 70 2.94 5.45 16.90
CA PHE A 70 3.04 5.15 15.48
C PHE A 70 1.66 5.15 14.81
N GLY A 71 1.57 5.73 13.64
CA GLY A 71 0.43 5.64 12.72
C GLY A 71 0.90 5.58 11.28
N ILE A 72 -0.02 5.54 10.33
CA ILE A 72 0.26 5.62 8.89
C ILE A 72 -0.09 6.99 8.34
N LYS A 73 -1.31 7.46 8.61
CA LYS A 73 -1.86 8.70 8.04
C LYS A 73 -2.00 9.81 9.08
N GLU A 74 -2.43 10.96 8.59
CA GLU A 74 -2.69 12.14 9.41
C GLU A 74 -3.60 11.81 10.59
N MET A 75 -3.33 12.42 11.73
CA MET A 75 -4.02 12.16 12.98
C MET A 75 -4.91 13.34 13.38
N PRO A 76 -6.04 13.09 14.08
CA PRO A 76 -6.88 14.15 14.68
C PRO A 76 -6.10 15.02 15.67
N LEU A 77 -6.52 16.28 15.83
CA LEU A 77 -5.77 17.27 16.62
C LEU A 77 -5.70 16.96 18.12
N ASP A 78 -6.69 16.27 18.64
CA ASP A 78 -6.81 15.90 20.06
C ASP A 78 -5.88 14.76 20.50
N VAL A 79 -5.33 14.02 19.52
CA VAL A 79 -4.38 12.94 19.77
C VAL A 79 -3.03 13.45 20.28
N PHE A 80 -2.62 14.66 19.85
CA PHE A 80 -1.28 15.18 20.15
C PHE A 80 -1.13 15.64 21.62
N LYS A 81 -0.15 15.05 22.31
CA LYS A 81 0.17 15.32 23.73
C LYS A 81 1.60 15.86 23.87
N LYS A 82 1.80 16.74 24.84
CA LYS A 82 3.12 17.32 25.14
C LYS A 82 4.17 16.24 25.39
N GLY A 83 5.32 16.38 24.75
CA GLY A 83 6.49 15.52 24.96
C GLY A 83 6.41 14.13 24.32
N THR A 84 5.28 13.77 23.69
CA THR A 84 5.13 12.51 22.96
C THR A 84 5.72 12.67 21.56
N THR A 85 6.36 11.63 21.05
CA THR A 85 6.83 11.53 19.67
C THR A 85 5.80 10.83 18.81
N TYR A 86 5.39 11.43 17.70
CA TYR A 86 4.47 10.87 16.73
C TYR A 86 5.20 10.52 15.43
N VAL A 87 4.99 9.32 14.91
CA VAL A 87 5.69 8.77 13.75
C VAL A 87 4.66 8.35 12.70
N PHE A 88 4.52 9.11 11.62
CA PHE A 88 3.51 8.88 10.58
C PHE A 88 3.80 9.70 9.31
N PHE A 89 3.04 9.49 8.21
CA PHE A 89 3.07 10.35 7.02
C PHE A 89 2.24 11.61 7.29
N ALA A 90 2.90 12.70 7.69
CA ALA A 90 2.21 13.93 8.05
C ALA A 90 1.76 14.78 6.86
N HIS A 91 2.38 14.57 5.68
CA HIS A 91 2.12 15.33 4.45
C HIS A 91 2.12 16.86 4.68
N VAL A 92 3.12 17.35 5.40
CA VAL A 92 3.25 18.79 5.74
C VAL A 92 4.41 19.47 5.02
N ILE A 93 5.36 18.70 4.48
CA ILE A 93 6.62 19.19 3.89
C ILE A 93 6.40 20.20 2.75
N LYS A 94 5.36 19.99 1.95
CA LYS A 94 5.04 20.84 0.80
C LYS A 94 4.06 21.97 1.15
N GLY A 95 3.81 22.21 2.42
CA GLY A 95 2.85 23.22 2.86
C GLY A 95 1.39 22.88 2.49
N GLN A 96 1.03 21.59 2.47
CA GLN A 96 -0.33 21.15 2.16
C GLN A 96 -1.32 21.77 3.14
N ALA A 97 -2.14 22.71 2.65
CA ALA A 97 -3.00 23.58 3.45
C ALA A 97 -3.90 22.81 4.43
N GLN A 98 -4.45 21.66 4.01
CA GLN A 98 -5.31 20.81 4.83
C GLN A 98 -4.63 20.26 6.09
N ASN A 99 -3.29 20.16 6.10
CA ASN A 99 -2.51 19.56 7.19
C ASN A 99 -1.81 20.62 8.08
N MET A 100 -1.92 21.90 7.73
CA MET A 100 -1.25 22.96 8.50
C MET A 100 -1.82 23.15 9.89
N ALA A 101 -3.12 22.91 10.09
CA ALA A 101 -3.73 22.95 11.42
C ALA A 101 -3.14 21.86 12.33
N MET A 102 -2.87 20.67 11.80
CA MET A 102 -2.21 19.57 12.51
C MET A 102 -0.77 19.93 12.87
N LEU A 103 0.02 20.45 11.93
CA LEU A 103 1.39 20.90 12.19
C LEU A 103 1.42 22.00 13.27
N LYS A 104 0.53 22.99 13.18
CA LYS A 104 0.39 24.04 14.19
C LYS A 104 0.11 23.45 15.58
N LYS A 105 -0.82 22.49 15.68
CA LYS A 105 -1.15 21.82 16.94
C LYS A 105 0.06 21.08 17.52
N ILE A 106 0.83 20.34 16.71
CA ILE A 106 2.06 19.66 17.14
C ILE A 106 3.05 20.64 17.74
N LEU A 107 3.25 21.79 17.12
CA LEU A 107 4.14 22.85 17.62
C LEU A 107 3.62 23.46 18.93
N GLU A 108 2.33 23.79 19.01
CA GLU A 108 1.69 24.38 20.20
C GLU A 108 1.81 23.47 21.42
N VAL A 109 1.54 22.18 21.29
CA VAL A 109 1.63 21.22 22.40
C VAL A 109 3.05 20.76 22.68
N LYS A 110 4.04 21.18 21.86
CA LYS A 110 5.44 20.77 21.97
C LYS A 110 5.61 19.24 21.91
N SER A 111 4.95 18.61 20.95
CA SER A 111 5.18 17.23 20.56
C SER A 111 6.36 17.13 19.59
N ASN A 112 6.91 15.92 19.44
CA ASN A 112 7.88 15.64 18.39
C ASN A 112 7.17 14.96 17.20
N LEU A 113 7.57 15.30 15.97
CA LEU A 113 7.12 14.65 14.75
C LEU A 113 8.31 14.01 14.05
N ILE A 114 8.17 12.72 13.76
CA ILE A 114 9.03 11.99 12.83
C ILE A 114 8.18 11.65 11.60
N ASP A 115 8.34 12.43 10.54
CA ASP A 115 7.61 12.18 9.29
C ASP A 115 8.33 11.09 8.49
N TYR A 116 7.62 10.02 8.11
CA TYR A 116 8.14 8.96 7.27
C TYR A 116 8.69 9.48 5.93
N GLU A 117 8.17 10.60 5.43
CA GLU A 117 8.69 11.21 4.21
C GLU A 117 10.13 11.75 4.35
N LYS A 118 10.60 11.96 5.57
CA LYS A 118 11.92 12.49 5.89
C LYS A 118 12.89 11.46 6.47
N ILE A 119 12.49 10.20 6.51
CA ILE A 119 13.43 9.12 6.84
C ILE A 119 14.20 8.77 5.56
N GLU A 120 15.43 9.24 5.50
CA GLU A 120 16.30 9.18 4.33
C GLU A 120 17.63 8.49 4.65
N ASP A 121 18.26 7.91 3.65
CA ASP A 121 19.64 7.42 3.77
C ASP A 121 20.65 8.57 3.67
N ARG A 122 21.93 8.24 3.81
CA ARG A 122 23.05 9.23 3.71
C ARG A 122 23.11 9.93 2.34
N ARG A 123 22.43 9.45 1.32
CA ARG A 123 22.37 10.03 -0.03
C ARG A 123 21.08 10.81 -0.27
N GLY A 124 20.26 11.04 0.75
CA GLY A 124 18.96 11.72 0.67
C GLY A 124 17.86 10.91 0.00
N ARG A 125 18.00 9.58 -0.13
CA ARG A 125 16.98 8.73 -0.70
C ARG A 125 16.01 8.30 0.38
N ARG A 126 14.72 8.50 0.16
CA ARG A 126 13.66 8.05 1.09
C ARG A 126 13.75 6.54 1.30
N LEU A 127 13.67 6.12 2.55
CA LEU A 127 13.68 4.71 2.94
C LEU A 127 12.26 4.13 3.08
N ILE A 128 11.27 4.96 3.38
CA ILE A 128 9.89 4.53 3.59
C ILE A 128 9.02 5.04 2.45
N PHE A 129 8.58 4.14 1.59
CA PHE A 129 7.71 4.41 0.46
C PHE A 129 7.00 3.13 0.00
N PHE A 130 5.88 3.27 -0.72
CA PHE A 130 5.02 2.15 -1.14
C PHE A 130 4.96 1.99 -2.66
N GLY A 131 5.93 2.53 -3.41
CA GLY A 131 5.88 2.58 -4.87
C GLY A 131 5.68 1.21 -5.53
N LYS A 132 6.43 0.18 -5.13
CA LYS A 132 6.25 -1.17 -5.67
C LYS A 132 4.83 -1.69 -5.41
N TYR A 133 4.36 -1.62 -4.18
CA TYR A 133 3.02 -2.10 -3.81
C TYR A 133 1.89 -1.31 -4.48
N ALA A 134 2.09 -0.02 -4.71
CA ALA A 134 1.16 0.78 -5.48
C ALA A 134 1.08 0.31 -6.95
N GLY A 135 2.22 -0.10 -7.53
CA GLY A 135 2.28 -0.68 -8.87
C GLY A 135 1.57 -2.04 -8.94
N LEU A 136 1.86 -2.94 -8.00
CA LEU A 136 1.19 -4.24 -7.90
C LEU A 136 -0.33 -4.09 -7.84
N ALA A 137 -0.83 -3.34 -6.86
CA ALA A 137 -2.27 -3.12 -6.68
C ALA A 137 -2.89 -2.37 -7.86
N GLY A 138 -2.20 -1.36 -8.39
CA GLY A 138 -2.65 -0.57 -9.53
C GLY A 138 -2.82 -1.40 -10.79
N MET A 139 -1.90 -2.34 -11.08
CA MET A 139 -2.04 -3.21 -12.25
C MET A 139 -3.16 -4.23 -12.06
N ILE A 140 -3.31 -4.84 -10.88
CA ILE A 140 -4.45 -5.72 -10.58
C ILE A 140 -5.77 -4.99 -10.83
N ASP A 141 -5.91 -3.76 -10.32
CA ASP A 141 -7.12 -2.95 -10.50
C ASP A 141 -7.30 -2.49 -11.96
N THR A 142 -6.22 -2.25 -12.70
CA THR A 142 -6.27 -1.92 -14.13
C THR A 142 -6.81 -3.11 -14.94
N LEU A 143 -6.31 -4.32 -14.71
CA LEU A 143 -6.79 -5.53 -15.37
C LEU A 143 -8.24 -5.85 -14.99
N TRP A 144 -8.63 -5.64 -13.72
CA TRP A 144 -10.02 -5.71 -13.30
C TRP A 144 -10.90 -4.70 -14.03
N ALA A 145 -10.49 -3.44 -14.10
CA ALA A 145 -11.23 -2.39 -14.79
C ALA A 145 -11.37 -2.67 -16.29
N LEU A 146 -10.31 -3.17 -16.93
CA LEU A 146 -10.34 -3.65 -18.31
C LEU A 146 -11.40 -4.73 -18.49
N GLY A 147 -11.39 -5.76 -17.63
CA GLY A 147 -12.39 -6.82 -17.68
C GLY A 147 -13.83 -6.30 -17.55
N LYS A 148 -14.05 -5.30 -16.69
CA LYS A 148 -15.36 -4.64 -16.53
C LYS A 148 -15.74 -3.82 -17.76
N ARG A 149 -14.81 -3.10 -18.35
CA ARG A 149 -15.03 -2.31 -19.56
C ARG A 149 -15.41 -3.20 -20.73
N LEU A 150 -14.65 -4.28 -20.98
CA LEU A 150 -14.93 -5.22 -22.04
C LEU A 150 -16.27 -5.97 -21.85
N GLN A 151 -16.62 -6.29 -20.60
CA GLN A 151 -17.92 -6.86 -20.28
C GLN A 151 -19.08 -5.90 -20.61
N TRP A 152 -18.93 -4.60 -20.31
CA TRP A 152 -19.91 -3.57 -20.65
C TRP A 152 -20.06 -3.41 -22.16
N GLU A 153 -18.96 -3.50 -22.92
CA GLU A 153 -18.91 -3.46 -24.38
C GLU A 153 -19.37 -4.78 -25.03
N LYS A 154 -19.73 -5.79 -24.22
CA LYS A 154 -20.14 -7.14 -24.65
C LYS A 154 -19.03 -7.90 -25.41
N VAL A 155 -17.77 -7.56 -25.18
CA VAL A 155 -16.60 -8.26 -25.73
C VAL A 155 -16.25 -9.44 -24.82
N PRO A 156 -16.23 -10.68 -25.34
CA PRO A 156 -15.75 -11.83 -24.58
C PRO A 156 -14.30 -11.61 -24.11
N ASN A 157 -14.05 -11.80 -22.82
CA ASN A 157 -12.71 -11.58 -22.29
C ASN A 157 -12.44 -12.42 -21.03
N PRO A 158 -11.20 -12.87 -20.80
CA PRO A 158 -10.80 -13.64 -19.62
C PRO A 158 -10.64 -12.77 -18.38
N PHE A 159 -10.37 -11.47 -18.52
CA PHE A 159 -10.10 -10.53 -17.43
C PHE A 159 -11.27 -10.36 -16.46
N ARG A 160 -12.50 -10.75 -16.85
CA ARG A 160 -13.70 -10.72 -15.99
C ARG A 160 -13.54 -11.52 -14.70
N ARG A 161 -12.59 -12.45 -14.61
CA ARG A 161 -12.30 -13.26 -13.42
C ARG A 161 -11.51 -12.47 -12.38
N ILE A 162 -10.77 -11.44 -12.80
CA ILE A 162 -9.95 -10.62 -11.91
C ILE A 162 -10.87 -9.77 -11.03
N ARG A 163 -10.51 -9.68 -9.75
CA ARG A 163 -11.19 -8.84 -8.75
C ARG A 163 -10.31 -7.65 -8.39
N GLN A 164 -10.88 -6.65 -7.72
CA GLN A 164 -10.10 -5.53 -7.18
C GLN A 164 -9.05 -6.03 -6.17
N ALA A 165 -7.89 -5.39 -6.16
CA ALA A 165 -6.74 -5.81 -5.36
C ALA A 165 -7.09 -6.05 -3.87
N TYR A 166 -7.89 -5.18 -3.26
CA TYR A 166 -8.28 -5.29 -1.86
C TYR A 166 -9.20 -6.49 -1.54
N ARG A 167 -9.72 -7.20 -2.54
CA ARG A 167 -10.61 -8.37 -2.38
C ARG A 167 -9.86 -9.69 -2.33
N TYR A 168 -8.56 -9.67 -2.52
CA TYR A 168 -7.71 -10.85 -2.38
C TYR A 168 -7.16 -10.95 -0.96
N GLU A 169 -7.01 -12.16 -0.47
CA GLU A 169 -6.46 -12.44 0.86
C GLU A 169 -4.96 -12.17 0.93
N SER A 170 -4.27 -12.37 -0.20
CA SER A 170 -2.84 -12.16 -0.34
C SER A 170 -2.46 -11.80 -1.77
N LEU A 171 -1.23 -11.31 -1.96
CA LEU A 171 -0.66 -11.09 -3.29
C LEU A 171 -0.54 -12.40 -4.08
N ASN A 172 -0.17 -13.50 -3.41
CA ASN A 172 -0.06 -14.81 -4.05
C ASN A 172 -1.41 -15.26 -4.62
N HIS A 173 -2.51 -15.13 -3.85
CA HIS A 173 -3.84 -15.45 -4.34
C HIS A 173 -4.24 -14.57 -5.55
N ALA A 174 -3.86 -13.29 -5.58
CA ALA A 174 -4.10 -12.44 -6.75
C ALA A 174 -3.28 -12.91 -7.96
N ALA A 175 -2.01 -13.26 -7.74
CA ALA A 175 -1.12 -13.75 -8.79
C ALA A 175 -1.62 -15.06 -9.40
N GLU A 176 -2.05 -16.03 -8.59
CA GLU A 176 -2.64 -17.30 -9.05
C GLU A 176 -3.83 -17.07 -9.99
N VAL A 177 -4.76 -16.17 -9.62
CA VAL A 177 -5.92 -15.85 -10.46
C VAL A 177 -5.52 -15.18 -11.78
N ILE A 178 -4.48 -14.33 -11.77
CA ILE A 178 -4.00 -13.66 -12.97
C ILE A 178 -3.25 -14.63 -13.88
N ASP A 179 -2.48 -15.55 -13.31
CA ASP A 179 -1.78 -16.61 -14.05
C ASP A 179 -2.80 -17.54 -14.75
N GLU A 180 -3.89 -17.93 -14.06
CA GLU A 180 -5.00 -18.66 -14.68
C GLU A 180 -5.64 -17.89 -15.87
N VAL A 181 -5.72 -16.56 -15.76
CA VAL A 181 -6.17 -15.71 -16.87
C VAL A 181 -5.15 -15.73 -17.99
N GLY A 182 -3.86 -15.71 -17.67
CA GLY A 182 -2.76 -15.86 -18.63
C GLY A 182 -2.83 -17.18 -19.38
N ASP A 183 -3.05 -18.30 -18.70
CA ASP A 183 -3.19 -19.62 -19.31
C ASP A 183 -4.42 -19.70 -20.23
N LYS A 184 -5.51 -19.06 -19.83
CA LYS A 184 -6.69 -18.96 -20.68
C LYS A 184 -6.42 -18.16 -21.97
N ILE A 185 -5.64 -17.07 -21.88
CA ILE A 185 -5.22 -16.31 -23.06
C ILE A 185 -4.33 -17.16 -23.98
N LYS A 186 -3.41 -17.96 -23.43
CA LYS A 186 -2.54 -18.88 -24.22
C LYS A 186 -3.36 -19.93 -24.97
N THR A 187 -4.39 -20.47 -24.35
CA THR A 187 -5.18 -21.59 -24.90
C THR A 187 -6.33 -21.17 -25.81
N GLU A 188 -7.03 -20.09 -25.47
CA GLU A 188 -8.24 -19.63 -26.15
C GLU A 188 -8.02 -18.36 -27.00
N GLY A 189 -6.92 -17.64 -26.78
CA GLY A 189 -6.68 -16.33 -27.37
C GLY A 189 -7.51 -15.20 -26.73
N LEU A 190 -7.39 -14.03 -27.32
CA LEU A 190 -8.26 -12.87 -27.08
C LEU A 190 -9.26 -12.75 -28.24
N ALA A 191 -10.38 -12.05 -28.02
CA ALA A 191 -11.30 -11.73 -29.11
C ALA A 191 -10.58 -10.94 -30.23
N ASP A 192 -10.89 -11.21 -31.50
CA ASP A 192 -10.25 -10.60 -32.67
C ASP A 192 -10.25 -9.07 -32.60
N SER A 193 -11.30 -8.48 -32.04
CA SER A 193 -11.42 -7.02 -31.84
C SER A 193 -10.41 -6.44 -30.84
N LEU A 194 -9.70 -7.29 -30.09
CA LEU A 194 -8.68 -6.88 -29.13
C LEU A 194 -7.25 -7.16 -29.63
N VAL A 195 -7.08 -7.78 -30.78
CA VAL A 195 -5.77 -8.15 -31.31
C VAL A 195 -5.34 -7.18 -32.41
N PRO A 196 -4.11 -6.61 -32.34
CA PRO A 196 -3.09 -6.78 -31.30
C PRO A 196 -3.42 -6.01 -30.02
N PHE A 197 -3.28 -6.66 -28.86
CA PHE A 197 -3.45 -6.02 -27.56
C PHE A 197 -2.11 -5.50 -27.04
N VAL A 198 -1.96 -4.19 -26.96
CA VAL A 198 -0.70 -3.52 -26.58
C VAL A 198 -0.87 -2.82 -25.25
N CYS A 199 0.05 -3.05 -24.32
CA CYS A 199 0.14 -2.35 -23.04
C CYS A 199 1.45 -1.56 -22.95
N GLY A 200 1.36 -0.26 -22.75
CA GLY A 200 2.51 0.62 -22.59
C GLY A 200 2.75 1.00 -21.13
N PHE A 201 4.01 0.91 -20.68
CA PHE A 201 4.44 1.35 -19.35
C PHE A 201 5.26 2.63 -19.46
N ALA A 202 4.75 3.73 -18.89
CA ALA A 202 5.47 4.99 -18.83
C ALA A 202 6.31 5.08 -17.54
N GLY A 203 7.65 5.21 -17.69
CA GLY A 203 8.59 5.34 -16.59
C GLY A 203 9.19 4.02 -16.10
N TYR A 204 10.28 4.15 -15.35
CA TYR A 204 11.16 3.04 -14.93
C TYR A 204 11.29 2.94 -13.41
N GLY A 205 10.41 3.62 -12.66
CA GLY A 205 10.42 3.69 -11.21
C GLY A 205 9.81 2.46 -10.53
N HIS A 206 9.73 2.52 -9.21
CA HIS A 206 9.20 1.40 -8.40
C HIS A 206 7.74 1.07 -8.71
N VAL A 207 6.91 2.07 -9.05
CA VAL A 207 5.50 1.85 -9.42
C VAL A 207 5.41 1.06 -10.72
N SER A 208 6.14 1.51 -11.76
CA SER A 208 6.16 0.82 -13.06
C SER A 208 6.65 -0.63 -12.92
N ARG A 209 7.73 -0.85 -12.17
CA ARG A 209 8.25 -2.21 -11.93
C ARG A 209 7.24 -3.12 -11.21
N GLY A 210 6.54 -2.59 -10.19
CA GLY A 210 5.49 -3.36 -9.53
C GLY A 210 4.30 -3.66 -10.45
N ALA A 211 3.95 -2.74 -11.35
CA ALA A 211 2.91 -2.96 -12.33
C ALA A 211 3.30 -4.03 -13.36
N GLN A 212 4.53 -3.99 -13.85
CA GLN A 212 5.08 -4.99 -14.78
C GLN A 212 5.12 -6.38 -14.13
N GLU A 213 5.53 -6.51 -12.87
CA GLU A 213 5.55 -7.79 -12.14
C GLU A 213 4.20 -8.53 -12.16
N ILE A 214 3.09 -7.79 -12.10
CA ILE A 214 1.74 -8.36 -12.26
C ILE A 214 1.40 -8.65 -13.72
N TYR A 215 1.79 -7.75 -14.63
CA TYR A 215 1.48 -7.89 -16.05
C TYR A 215 2.23 -9.06 -16.69
N ASP A 216 3.44 -9.36 -16.22
CA ASP A 216 4.32 -10.45 -16.68
C ASP A 216 3.76 -11.85 -16.35
N LEU A 217 2.71 -11.95 -15.51
CA LEU A 217 1.94 -13.19 -15.34
C LEU A 217 1.06 -13.52 -16.56
N LEU A 218 0.85 -12.55 -17.45
CA LEU A 218 0.12 -12.77 -18.71
C LEU A 218 1.12 -13.18 -19.81
N PRO A 219 0.66 -13.89 -20.88
CA PRO A 219 1.52 -14.25 -22.00
C PRO A 219 1.83 -13.01 -22.85
N THR A 220 2.93 -12.36 -22.55
CA THR A 220 3.33 -11.10 -23.17
C THR A 220 4.64 -11.27 -23.96
N GLN A 221 4.84 -10.41 -24.94
CA GLN A 221 6.09 -10.22 -25.64
C GLN A 221 6.48 -8.75 -25.53
N GLU A 222 7.67 -8.48 -25.02
CA GLU A 222 8.22 -7.11 -25.01
C GLU A 222 8.60 -6.71 -26.42
N ILE A 223 8.21 -5.49 -26.82
CA ILE A 223 8.54 -4.89 -28.11
C ILE A 223 9.08 -3.48 -27.92
N THR A 224 9.90 -3.02 -28.81
CA THR A 224 10.40 -1.65 -28.84
C THR A 224 9.37 -0.68 -29.44
N PRO A 225 9.50 0.64 -29.19
CA PRO A 225 8.65 1.63 -29.86
C PRO A 225 8.75 1.58 -31.39
N GLU A 226 9.91 1.23 -31.94
CA GLU A 226 10.13 1.10 -33.37
C GLU A 226 9.36 -0.09 -33.95
N GLU A 227 9.37 -1.24 -33.27
CA GLU A 227 8.59 -2.42 -33.63
C GLU A 227 7.09 -2.12 -33.57
N LEU A 228 6.64 -1.40 -32.53
CA LEU A 228 5.25 -0.98 -32.41
C LEU A 228 4.78 -0.14 -33.62
N LEU A 229 5.62 0.77 -34.11
CA LEU A 229 5.30 1.57 -35.30
C LEU A 229 5.23 0.73 -36.60
N GLY A 230 5.77 -0.48 -36.55
CA GLY A 230 5.67 -1.47 -37.64
C GLY A 230 4.37 -2.29 -37.66
N PHE A 231 3.66 -2.37 -36.55
CA PHE A 231 2.44 -3.20 -36.39
C PHE A 231 1.26 -2.68 -37.22
N GLY A 232 1.20 -1.78 -37.97
CA GLY A 232 0.09 -1.35 -38.81
C GLY A 232 0.43 -1.24 -40.30
N LYS A 233 1.66 -1.60 -40.68
CA LYS A 233 2.12 -1.40 -42.07
C LYS A 233 2.00 -2.65 -42.94
N ASN A 234 1.65 -3.81 -42.34
CA ASN A 234 1.57 -5.12 -43.02
C ASN A 234 0.21 -5.82 -42.89
N SER A 235 -0.85 -5.08 -42.56
CA SER A 235 -2.24 -5.61 -42.52
C SER A 235 -3.11 -4.98 -43.57
#